data_ec345bd0daaa7d309208ed12a9fb6144
#
_entry.id   ec345bd0daaa7d309208ed12a9fb6144
#
_cell.length_a   1.000
_cell.length_b   1.000
_cell.length_c   1.000
_cell.angle_alpha   90.00
_cell.angle_beta   90.00
_cell.angle_gamma   90.00
#
_symmetry.space_group_name_H-M   'P 1'
#
loop_
_entity.id
_entity.type
_entity.pdbx_description
1 polymer ?
#
loop_
_entity_poly.entity_id
_entity_poly.type
_entity_poly.pdbx_seq_one_letter_code
_entity_poly.pdbx_strand_id
1 'polypeptide(L)'
;MQSMHDRRHPTARASRIRRFRVVAAATVAAGGLLISAAMVAGSAMAVGYPAPGGIYAPFTDCPLHDPEMRLAEPGFAMGCIKSVTASGSFSVNGIPVPITQPVTVQFGTYSDTDSNGNQVFHVVPTQDHKVLLTEPEVIPGGFFLLVCLSGDPSVARLCDTAMTNGQTDLEVQVELAGEITNFGPLNLTPFTLPVKVKLTNPMLGGKCYIGSDDDPILLNPMFNPVGTLNFQTDPDPVRFPNVAVLSITGSTLTDDTFSVPAATGCGPGEVANAPINAFLGLPSPSGNNHLVLMNNDALFADDFANGDQARDLLDAFQASR
;
A
#
# COMPACT_ATOMS: atom_id res chain seq x y z
N MET A 1 65.06 15.86 -12.79
CA MET A 1 65.38 15.09 -11.58
C MET A 1 64.19 14.20 -11.30
N GLN A 2 64.14 13.01 -11.85
CA GLN A 2 64.56 11.70 -11.30
C GLN A 2 63.98 11.49 -9.91
N SER A 3 63.11 10.46 -9.69
CA SER A 3 63.32 9.01 -9.68
C SER A 3 61.95 8.33 -9.51
N MET A 4 61.45 7.48 -10.31
CA MET A 4 61.60 6.01 -10.49
C MET A 4 61.59 5.17 -9.21
N HIS A 5 60.78 4.06 -9.35
CA HIS A 5 60.71 2.82 -8.55
C HIS A 5 59.46 2.69 -7.65
N ASP A 6 58.70 1.61 -7.58
CA ASP A 6 58.89 0.23 -8.01
C ASP A 6 57.55 -0.50 -8.06
N ARG A 7 57.46 -1.45 -8.97
CA ARG A 7 56.34 -2.43 -9.11
C ARG A 7 56.51 -3.55 -8.11
N ARG A 8 55.43 -4.02 -7.49
CA ARG A 8 55.33 -5.45 -7.12
C ARG A 8 53.86 -5.94 -7.18
N HIS A 9 53.58 -6.85 -8.07
CA HIS A 9 52.48 -7.80 -7.98
C HIS A 9 52.82 -8.92 -6.94
N PRO A 10 51.80 -9.48 -6.30
CA PRO A 10 51.78 -10.93 -6.08
C PRO A 10 50.51 -11.60 -6.57
N THR A 11 50.70 -12.48 -7.50
CA THR A 11 50.42 -13.92 -7.56
C THR A 11 49.09 -14.43 -7.04
N ALA A 12 48.35 -14.99 -7.98
CA ALA A 12 47.19 -15.86 -7.83
C ALA A 12 47.42 -17.04 -6.86
N ARG A 13 46.46 -17.31 -6.00
CA ARG A 13 46.33 -18.55 -5.24
C ARG A 13 45.10 -19.32 -5.72
N ALA A 14 45.36 -20.38 -6.45
CA ALA A 14 44.38 -21.41 -6.81
C ALA A 14 43.95 -22.18 -5.55
N SER A 15 42.66 -22.26 -5.27
CA SER A 15 42.11 -23.15 -4.28
C SER A 15 41.42 -24.35 -4.93
N ARG A 16 41.89 -25.52 -4.50
CA ARG A 16 41.54 -26.86 -4.99
C ARG A 16 40.09 -27.20 -4.68
N ILE A 17 39.37 -27.63 -5.71
CA ILE A 17 38.07 -28.30 -5.61
C ILE A 17 38.29 -29.70 -5.01
N ARG A 18 37.77 -30.00 -3.82
CA ARG A 18 37.66 -31.35 -3.28
C ARG A 18 36.34 -31.96 -3.73
N ARG A 19 36.42 -32.94 -4.59
CA ARG A 19 35.35 -33.87 -4.94
C ARG A 19 35.11 -34.81 -3.77
N PHE A 20 33.93 -34.79 -3.15
CA PHE A 20 33.48 -35.84 -2.28
C PHE A 20 32.74 -36.90 -3.09
N ARG A 21 33.23 -38.12 -3.04
CA ARG A 21 32.62 -39.33 -3.58
C ARG A 21 31.49 -39.76 -2.63
N VAL A 22 30.32 -39.94 -3.17
CA VAL A 22 29.20 -40.59 -2.48
C VAL A 22 29.43 -42.11 -2.57
N VAL A 23 29.53 -42.74 -1.42
CA VAL A 23 29.49 -44.20 -1.29
C VAL A 23 28.06 -44.57 -0.92
N ALA A 24 27.42 -45.33 -1.78
CA ALA A 24 26.13 -45.95 -1.50
C ALA A 24 26.35 -47.21 -0.66
N ALA A 25 25.74 -47.28 0.50
CA ALA A 25 25.61 -48.53 1.25
C ALA A 25 24.11 -48.86 1.40
N ALA A 26 23.71 -49.95 0.78
CA ALA A 26 22.42 -50.57 0.97
C ALA A 26 22.43 -51.40 2.26
N THR A 27 21.43 -51.27 3.12
CA THR A 27 21.11 -52.24 4.17
C THR A 27 19.60 -52.38 4.34
N VAL A 28 19.25 -53.58 4.26
CA VAL A 28 18.09 -54.43 4.41
C VAL A 28 17.10 -54.04 5.53
N ALA A 29 15.85 -54.33 5.24
CA ALA A 29 14.63 -54.19 5.97
C ALA A 29 14.63 -54.72 7.41
N ALA A 30 14.05 -53.95 8.31
CA ALA A 30 13.35 -54.45 9.49
C ALA A 30 12.10 -53.59 9.72
N GLY A 31 10.93 -54.29 9.77
CA GLY A 31 9.65 -53.67 9.92
C GLY A 31 9.50 -52.92 11.26
N GLY A 32 9.20 -51.66 11.18
CA GLY A 32 8.79 -50.84 12.29
C GLY A 32 7.56 -50.06 11.88
N LEU A 33 6.44 -50.26 12.57
CA LEU A 33 5.24 -49.46 12.48
C LEU A 33 5.61 -47.98 12.70
N LEU A 34 5.73 -47.21 11.65
CA LEU A 34 5.79 -45.78 11.74
C LEU A 34 4.34 -45.29 11.96
N ILE A 35 4.03 -45.04 13.23
CA ILE A 35 2.89 -44.16 13.57
C ILE A 35 3.25 -42.80 13.00
N SER A 36 2.72 -42.49 11.84
CA SER A 36 2.75 -41.14 11.29
C SER A 36 1.94 -40.27 12.24
N ALA A 37 2.61 -39.61 13.18
CA ALA A 37 2.06 -38.47 13.85
C ALA A 37 1.82 -37.41 12.76
N ALA A 38 0.62 -37.40 12.20
CA ALA A 38 0.15 -36.25 11.46
C ALA A 38 0.21 -35.07 12.45
N MET A 39 1.23 -34.23 12.30
CA MET A 39 1.17 -32.89 12.85
C MET A 39 -0.03 -32.24 12.17
N VAL A 40 -1.16 -32.28 12.84
CA VAL A 40 -2.25 -31.35 12.60
C VAL A 40 -1.60 -30.01 12.93
N ALA A 41 -1.14 -29.31 11.89
CA ALA A 41 -0.91 -27.90 11.98
C ALA A 41 -2.26 -27.31 12.40
N GLY A 42 -2.43 -27.14 13.69
CA GLY A 42 -3.58 -26.46 14.24
C GLY A 42 -3.53 -25.07 13.59
N SER A 43 -4.47 -24.85 12.69
CA SER A 43 -4.83 -23.50 12.26
C SER A 43 -5.02 -22.77 13.58
N ALA A 44 -4.12 -21.88 13.94
CA ALA A 44 -4.34 -20.93 15.01
C ALA A 44 -5.65 -20.26 14.61
N MET A 45 -6.75 -20.64 15.27
CA MET A 45 -7.99 -19.91 15.13
C MET A 45 -7.61 -18.50 15.53
N ALA A 46 -7.64 -17.57 14.57
CA ALA A 46 -7.58 -16.17 14.89
C ALA A 46 -8.67 -15.96 15.94
N VAL A 47 -8.27 -15.65 17.15
CA VAL A 47 -9.22 -15.29 18.21
C VAL A 47 -9.84 -14.00 17.71
N GLY A 48 -11.00 -14.11 17.07
CA GLY A 48 -11.74 -12.96 16.58
C GLY A 48 -12.11 -12.11 17.78
N TYR A 49 -11.43 -11.02 17.97
CA TYR A 49 -11.85 -10.03 18.94
C TYR A 49 -13.20 -9.47 18.49
N PRO A 50 -14.19 -9.32 19.41
CA PRO A 50 -15.45 -8.70 19.03
C PRO A 50 -15.20 -7.30 18.46
N ALA A 51 -15.96 -6.92 17.44
CA ALA A 51 -15.86 -5.60 16.83
C ALA A 51 -16.13 -4.50 17.86
N PRO A 52 -15.42 -3.36 17.79
CA PRO A 52 -15.68 -2.23 18.66
C PRO A 52 -17.07 -1.63 18.37
N GLY A 53 -17.67 -1.00 19.36
CA GLY A 53 -18.98 -0.36 19.26
C GLY A 53 -18.91 1.16 19.34
N GLY A 54 -20.08 1.83 19.33
CA GLY A 54 -20.17 3.25 19.52
C GLY A 54 -19.35 4.07 18.52
N ILE A 55 -18.62 5.06 19.02
CA ILE A 55 -17.76 5.93 18.18
C ILE A 55 -16.58 5.20 17.53
N TYR A 56 -16.25 4.02 18.06
CA TYR A 56 -15.14 3.19 17.53
C TYR A 56 -15.59 2.16 16.49
N ALA A 57 -16.88 2.02 16.23
CA ALA A 57 -17.40 1.05 15.26
C ALA A 57 -16.75 1.11 13.87
N PRO A 58 -16.32 2.27 13.33
CA PRO A 58 -15.65 2.32 12.04
C PRO A 58 -14.27 1.64 12.00
N PHE A 59 -13.62 1.40 13.13
CA PHE A 59 -12.24 0.92 13.24
C PHE A 59 -12.14 -0.58 13.48
N THR A 60 -13.02 -1.38 12.89
CA THR A 60 -13.06 -2.85 13.06
C THR A 60 -11.73 -3.53 12.70
N ASP A 61 -11.00 -2.96 11.74
CA ASP A 61 -9.77 -3.53 11.21
C ASP A 61 -8.50 -2.94 11.85
N CYS A 62 -8.66 -2.07 12.85
CA CYS A 62 -7.51 -1.49 13.55
C CYS A 62 -6.71 -2.57 14.28
N PRO A 63 -5.37 -2.64 14.09
CA PRO A 63 -4.52 -3.70 14.61
C PRO A 63 -4.15 -3.52 16.09
N LEU A 64 -5.05 -3.06 16.95
CA LEU A 64 -4.78 -2.75 18.36
C LEU A 64 -4.19 -3.92 19.17
N HIS A 65 -4.37 -5.15 18.71
CA HIS A 65 -3.82 -6.35 19.34
C HIS A 65 -2.47 -6.78 18.76
N ASP A 66 -2.00 -6.08 17.74
CA ASP A 66 -0.69 -6.34 17.17
C ASP A 66 0.40 -6.07 18.22
N PRO A 67 1.41 -6.94 18.33
CA PRO A 67 2.55 -6.70 19.22
C PRO A 67 3.26 -5.36 18.97
N GLU A 68 3.31 -4.89 17.72
CA GLU A 68 3.92 -3.62 17.36
C GLU A 68 3.17 -2.43 17.96
N MET A 69 1.83 -2.46 17.98
CA MET A 69 1.03 -1.43 18.64
C MET A 69 1.32 -1.31 20.16
N ARG A 70 1.85 -2.38 20.76
CA ARG A 70 2.20 -2.40 22.18
C ARG A 70 3.60 -1.88 22.47
N LEU A 71 4.37 -1.57 21.44
CA LEU A 71 5.72 -0.98 21.56
C LEU A 71 5.65 0.51 21.89
N ALA A 72 4.49 1.14 21.78
CA ALA A 72 4.30 2.51 22.23
C ALA A 72 4.79 2.66 23.68
N GLU A 73 5.80 3.49 23.88
CA GLU A 73 6.31 3.80 25.21
C GLU A 73 5.28 4.61 25.99
N PRO A 74 5.30 4.58 27.34
CA PRO A 74 4.49 5.47 28.14
C PRO A 74 4.73 6.93 27.74
N GLY A 75 3.67 7.66 27.44
CA GLY A 75 3.75 9.05 26.99
C GLY A 75 3.72 9.25 25.46
N PHE A 76 3.61 8.16 24.68
CA PHE A 76 3.52 8.23 23.23
C PHE A 76 2.15 7.78 22.70
N ALA A 77 1.76 8.39 21.59
CA ALA A 77 0.44 8.17 21.01
C ALA A 77 0.32 6.77 20.39
N MET A 78 -0.86 6.15 20.57
CA MET A 78 -1.34 5.00 19.84
C MET A 78 -2.65 5.38 19.16
N GLY A 79 -2.76 5.14 17.87
CA GLY A 79 -3.92 5.57 17.09
C GLY A 79 -4.41 4.57 16.08
N CYS A 80 -5.61 4.80 15.59
CA CYS A 80 -6.20 4.12 14.44
C CYS A 80 -6.67 5.13 13.42
N ILE A 81 -6.38 4.88 12.17
CA ILE A 81 -6.76 5.73 11.07
C ILE A 81 -7.58 4.93 10.07
N LYS A 82 -8.64 5.57 9.60
CA LYS A 82 -9.43 5.10 8.48
C LYS A 82 -9.85 6.29 7.63
N SER A 83 -9.49 6.26 6.37
CA SER A 83 -9.86 7.27 5.38
C SER A 83 -10.58 6.58 4.24
N VAL A 84 -11.77 7.05 3.89
CA VAL A 84 -12.58 6.52 2.79
C VAL A 84 -12.87 7.65 1.81
N THR A 85 -12.40 7.49 0.59
CA THR A 85 -12.70 8.39 -0.53
C THR A 85 -13.77 7.77 -1.40
N ALA A 86 -14.83 8.50 -1.69
CA ALA A 86 -15.94 7.97 -2.46
C ALA A 86 -15.73 8.05 -3.98
N SER A 87 -14.95 9.03 -4.46
CA SER A 87 -14.73 9.25 -5.90
C SER A 87 -13.52 10.14 -6.14
N GLY A 88 -13.10 10.25 -7.41
CA GLY A 88 -11.99 11.12 -7.75
C GLY A 88 -11.47 10.93 -9.16
N SER A 89 -10.25 11.34 -9.39
CA SER A 89 -9.51 11.09 -10.63
C SER A 89 -8.01 11.00 -10.39
N PHE A 90 -7.37 10.13 -11.14
CA PHE A 90 -5.93 10.01 -11.22
C PHE A 90 -5.51 10.35 -12.66
N SER A 91 -4.82 11.46 -12.86
CA SER A 91 -4.38 11.89 -14.19
C SER A 91 -2.90 11.65 -14.37
N VAL A 92 -2.53 11.06 -15.49
CA VAL A 92 -1.15 10.88 -15.90
C VAL A 92 -0.94 11.64 -17.22
N ASN A 93 -0.05 12.60 -17.22
CA ASN A 93 0.27 13.41 -18.39
C ASN A 93 -0.98 14.06 -19.04
N GLY A 94 -1.94 14.45 -18.20
CA GLY A 94 -3.22 15.03 -18.64
C GLY A 94 -4.27 14.01 -19.10
N ILE A 95 -3.99 12.71 -19.05
CA ILE A 95 -4.97 11.65 -19.35
C ILE A 95 -5.67 11.25 -18.04
N PRO A 96 -6.94 11.58 -17.83
CA PRO A 96 -7.63 11.27 -16.60
C PRO A 96 -8.13 9.83 -16.58
N VAL A 97 -7.91 9.16 -15.46
CA VAL A 97 -8.55 7.88 -15.10
C VAL A 97 -9.52 8.20 -13.96
N PRO A 98 -10.82 8.03 -14.15
CA PRO A 98 -11.78 8.28 -13.09
C PRO A 98 -11.63 7.25 -11.97
N ILE A 99 -11.86 7.67 -10.73
CA ILE A 99 -11.99 6.81 -9.57
C ILE A 99 -13.49 6.80 -9.23
N THR A 100 -14.16 5.70 -9.52
CA THR A 100 -15.61 5.56 -9.33
C THR A 100 -15.95 4.59 -8.19
N GLN A 101 -14.97 3.79 -7.77
CA GLN A 101 -15.07 2.89 -6.64
C GLN A 101 -14.43 3.50 -5.41
N PRO A 102 -14.91 3.18 -4.20
CA PRO A 102 -14.32 3.69 -2.97
C PRO A 102 -12.86 3.26 -2.81
N VAL A 103 -12.03 4.20 -2.40
CA VAL A 103 -10.63 3.95 -1.99
C VAL A 103 -10.57 4.08 -0.48
N THR A 104 -10.13 3.03 0.21
CA THR A 104 -9.97 3.05 1.66
C THR A 104 -8.50 2.88 2.03
N VAL A 105 -8.02 3.76 2.91
CA VAL A 105 -6.72 3.64 3.58
C VAL A 105 -6.99 3.45 5.07
N GLN A 106 -6.44 2.39 5.67
CA GLN A 106 -6.66 2.07 7.07
C GLN A 106 -5.44 1.41 7.71
N PHE A 107 -5.06 1.84 8.91
CA PHE A 107 -3.91 1.29 9.63
C PHE A 107 -3.93 1.72 11.11
N GLY A 108 -3.13 1.04 11.91
CA GLY A 108 -2.76 1.47 13.25
C GLY A 108 -1.52 2.35 13.22
N THR A 109 -1.36 3.15 14.26
CA THR A 109 -0.15 3.94 14.48
C THR A 109 0.32 3.84 15.91
N TYR A 110 1.61 3.90 16.12
CA TYR A 110 2.21 4.20 17.41
C TYR A 110 3.37 5.15 17.22
N SER A 111 3.78 5.79 18.31
CA SER A 111 4.98 6.63 18.27
C SER A 111 5.98 6.21 19.33
N ASP A 112 7.24 6.42 19.04
CA ASP A 112 8.37 6.29 19.97
C ASP A 112 9.32 7.47 19.80
N THR A 113 10.50 7.40 20.43
CA THR A 113 11.53 8.44 20.33
C THR A 113 12.74 7.90 19.60
N ASP A 114 13.20 8.63 18.57
CA ASP A 114 14.45 8.31 17.90
C ASP A 114 15.68 8.57 18.79
N SER A 115 16.86 8.18 18.31
CA SER A 115 18.13 8.39 19.01
C SER A 115 18.49 9.86 19.29
N ASN A 116 17.80 10.80 18.66
CA ASN A 116 17.99 12.26 18.84
C ASN A 116 16.94 12.86 19.77
N GLY A 117 15.99 12.06 20.27
CA GLY A 117 14.90 12.50 21.13
C GLY A 117 13.70 13.08 20.38
N ASN A 118 13.60 12.89 19.06
CA ASN A 118 12.43 13.31 18.29
C ASN A 118 11.36 12.22 18.30
N GLN A 119 10.10 12.61 18.40
CA GLN A 119 8.97 11.68 18.25
C GLN A 119 8.89 11.19 16.80
N VAL A 120 8.83 9.87 16.64
CA VAL A 120 8.71 9.19 15.35
C VAL A 120 7.43 8.37 15.36
N PHE A 121 6.68 8.45 14.25
CA PHE A 121 5.43 7.72 14.08
C PHE A 121 5.65 6.51 13.18
N HIS A 122 5.09 5.40 13.61
CA HIS A 122 5.13 4.12 12.90
C HIS A 122 3.73 3.73 12.43
N VAL A 123 3.66 3.13 11.25
CA VAL A 123 2.42 2.61 10.68
C VAL A 123 2.39 1.10 10.88
N VAL A 124 1.31 0.61 11.49
CA VAL A 124 1.07 -0.82 11.71
C VAL A 124 -0.04 -1.27 10.77
N PRO A 125 0.23 -2.20 9.85
CA PRO A 125 -0.78 -2.72 8.94
C PRO A 125 -1.94 -3.38 9.68
N THR A 126 -3.12 -3.41 9.07
CA THR A 126 -4.24 -4.22 9.54
C THR A 126 -3.87 -5.70 9.60
N GLN A 127 -4.61 -6.51 10.36
CA GLN A 127 -4.32 -7.96 10.50
C GLN A 127 -4.26 -8.69 9.16
N ASP A 128 -5.00 -8.21 8.17
CA ASP A 128 -5.00 -8.77 6.81
C ASP A 128 -3.91 -8.15 5.91
N HIS A 129 -3.04 -7.30 6.46
CA HIS A 129 -2.07 -6.48 5.71
C HIS A 129 -2.71 -5.60 4.62
N LYS A 130 -3.98 -5.26 4.79
CA LYS A 130 -4.75 -4.45 3.83
C LYS A 130 -4.78 -2.99 4.27
N VAL A 131 -3.68 -2.31 4.11
CA VAL A 131 -3.57 -0.87 4.41
C VAL A 131 -4.33 -0.05 3.36
N LEU A 132 -4.20 -0.40 2.10
CA LEU A 132 -4.88 0.22 0.96
C LEU A 132 -5.86 -0.79 0.36
N LEU A 133 -7.13 -0.41 0.31
CA LEU A 133 -8.20 -1.19 -0.30
C LEU A 133 -8.75 -0.42 -1.49
N THR A 134 -8.64 -1.01 -2.66
CA THR A 134 -9.17 -0.49 -3.93
C THR A 134 -9.82 -1.61 -4.71
N GLU A 135 -10.91 -1.28 -5.38
CA GLU A 135 -11.50 -2.16 -6.37
C GLU A 135 -10.96 -1.79 -7.77
N PRO A 136 -10.89 -2.74 -8.70
CA PRO A 136 -10.49 -2.44 -10.07
C PRO A 136 -11.48 -1.48 -10.74
N GLU A 137 -10.95 -0.43 -11.36
CA GLU A 137 -11.71 0.44 -12.25
C GLU A 137 -11.67 -0.13 -13.66
N VAL A 138 -12.84 -0.28 -14.27
CA VAL A 138 -12.94 -0.80 -15.64
C VAL A 138 -12.99 0.37 -16.62
N ILE A 139 -12.01 0.43 -17.52
CA ILE A 139 -11.98 1.38 -18.65
C ILE A 139 -12.47 0.63 -19.89
N PRO A 140 -13.72 0.86 -20.32
CA PRO A 140 -14.27 0.18 -21.49
C PRO A 140 -13.45 0.49 -22.74
N GLY A 141 -13.13 -0.55 -23.51
CA GLY A 141 -12.29 -0.40 -24.70
C GLY A 141 -10.81 -0.13 -24.41
N GLY A 142 -10.42 0.08 -23.15
CA GLY A 142 -9.02 0.23 -22.72
C GLY A 142 -8.23 1.23 -23.54
N PHE A 143 -7.00 0.89 -23.88
CA PHE A 143 -6.15 1.71 -24.74
C PHE A 143 -6.68 1.83 -26.18
N PHE A 144 -7.50 0.87 -26.64
CA PHE A 144 -8.11 0.94 -27.97
C PHE A 144 -9.15 2.04 -28.10
N LEU A 145 -9.88 2.36 -27.02
CA LEU A 145 -10.82 3.47 -27.03
C LEU A 145 -10.16 4.76 -27.52
N LEU A 146 -8.94 4.99 -27.14
CA LEU A 146 -8.20 6.20 -27.47
C LEU A 146 -7.68 6.19 -28.94
N VAL A 147 -7.31 5.02 -29.45
CA VAL A 147 -7.05 4.86 -30.88
C VAL A 147 -8.34 5.04 -31.67
N CYS A 148 -9.46 4.55 -31.13
CA CYS A 148 -10.78 4.68 -31.75
C CYS A 148 -11.30 6.12 -31.73
N LEU A 149 -10.99 6.89 -30.70
CA LEU A 149 -11.33 8.31 -30.62
C LEU A 149 -10.47 9.20 -31.53
N SER A 150 -9.38 8.65 -32.12
CA SER A 150 -8.56 9.39 -33.07
C SER A 150 -9.29 9.74 -34.38
N GLY A 151 -10.44 9.10 -34.63
CA GLY A 151 -11.29 9.37 -35.80
C GLY A 151 -10.77 8.80 -37.11
N ASP A 152 -9.77 7.90 -37.08
CA ASP A 152 -9.26 7.23 -38.29
C ASP A 152 -10.28 6.22 -38.83
N PRO A 153 -10.84 6.41 -40.04
CA PRO A 153 -11.82 5.49 -40.60
C PRO A 153 -11.32 4.07 -40.83
N SER A 154 -9.98 3.88 -40.93
CA SER A 154 -9.37 2.56 -41.16
C SER A 154 -9.52 1.64 -39.96
N VAL A 155 -9.60 2.18 -38.74
CA VAL A 155 -9.75 1.44 -37.49
C VAL A 155 -11.18 1.36 -36.96
N ALA A 156 -12.11 2.13 -37.54
CA ALA A 156 -13.50 2.25 -37.06
C ALA A 156 -14.20 0.88 -36.88
N ARG A 157 -14.08 -0.02 -37.86
CA ARG A 157 -14.68 -1.37 -37.77
C ARG A 157 -14.03 -2.25 -36.70
N LEU A 158 -12.73 -2.09 -36.48
CA LEU A 158 -11.99 -2.80 -35.44
C LEU A 158 -12.47 -2.30 -34.06
N CYS A 159 -12.68 -1.02 -33.95
CA CYS A 159 -13.17 -0.39 -32.75
C CYS A 159 -14.58 -0.84 -32.35
N ASP A 160 -15.53 -0.89 -33.30
CA ASP A 160 -16.89 -1.36 -33.06
C ASP A 160 -16.89 -2.82 -32.55
N THR A 161 -16.04 -3.67 -33.15
CA THR A 161 -15.97 -5.09 -32.77
C THR A 161 -15.26 -5.27 -31.42
N ALA A 162 -14.22 -4.50 -31.16
CA ALA A 162 -13.46 -4.58 -29.92
C ALA A 162 -14.26 -4.06 -28.72
N MET A 163 -14.98 -2.95 -28.87
CA MET A 163 -15.77 -2.34 -27.81
C MET A 163 -17.02 -3.16 -27.42
N THR A 164 -17.56 -3.97 -28.36
CA THR A 164 -18.76 -4.78 -28.08
C THR A 164 -18.44 -6.10 -27.36
N ASN A 165 -17.20 -6.57 -27.35
CA ASN A 165 -16.85 -7.90 -26.83
C ASN A 165 -16.19 -7.88 -25.45
N GLY A 166 -15.94 -6.71 -24.85
CA GLY A 166 -15.26 -6.57 -23.55
C GLY A 166 -13.78 -7.05 -23.54
N GLN A 167 -13.29 -7.60 -24.67
CA GLN A 167 -11.93 -8.15 -24.76
C GLN A 167 -10.83 -7.06 -24.72
N THR A 168 -11.24 -5.82 -24.95
CA THR A 168 -10.34 -4.66 -24.93
C THR A 168 -10.44 -3.87 -23.64
N ASP A 169 -11.37 -4.23 -22.75
CA ASP A 169 -11.51 -3.55 -21.48
C ASP A 169 -10.23 -3.65 -20.67
N LEU A 170 -9.85 -2.55 -20.06
CA LEU A 170 -8.70 -2.45 -19.19
C LEU A 170 -9.17 -2.27 -17.76
N GLU A 171 -8.80 -3.21 -16.90
CA GLU A 171 -8.95 -3.03 -15.46
C GLU A 171 -7.69 -2.36 -14.92
N VAL A 172 -7.91 -1.31 -14.15
CA VAL A 172 -6.85 -0.52 -13.50
C VAL A 172 -7.05 -0.60 -12.00
N GLN A 173 -6.07 -1.11 -11.27
CA GLN A 173 -6.13 -1.23 -9.82
C GLN A 173 -4.88 -0.61 -9.18
N VAL A 174 -5.09 0.23 -8.17
CA VAL A 174 -3.99 0.78 -7.38
C VAL A 174 -3.65 -0.21 -6.27
N GLU A 175 -2.38 -0.58 -6.15
CA GLU A 175 -1.87 -1.45 -5.10
C GLU A 175 -0.82 -0.71 -4.28
N LEU A 176 -0.72 -1.02 -2.98
CA LEU A 176 0.36 -0.52 -2.14
C LEU A 176 1.69 -1.11 -2.60
N ALA A 177 2.73 -0.29 -2.71
CA ALA A 177 4.05 -0.68 -3.18
C ALA A 177 5.15 -0.58 -2.11
N GLY A 178 4.80 -0.17 -0.90
CA GLY A 178 5.75 -0.02 0.20
C GLY A 178 5.09 0.50 1.47
N GLU A 179 5.87 0.85 2.46
CA GLU A 179 5.38 1.38 3.72
C GLU A 179 4.97 2.85 3.58
N ILE A 180 3.90 3.25 4.28
CA ILE A 180 3.52 4.66 4.41
C ILE A 180 4.56 5.36 5.28
N THR A 181 5.06 6.49 4.82
CA THR A 181 6.09 7.27 5.51
C THR A 181 5.65 8.72 5.73
N ASN A 182 6.44 9.48 6.49
CA ASN A 182 6.18 10.88 6.82
C ASN A 182 4.83 11.12 7.52
N PHE A 183 4.30 10.08 8.16
CA PHE A 183 3.04 10.16 8.87
C PHE A 183 3.21 10.84 10.24
N GLY A 184 2.24 11.70 10.59
CA GLY A 184 2.13 12.30 11.91
C GLY A 184 0.64 12.50 12.25
N PRO A 185 0.15 12.10 13.44
CA PRO A 185 -1.27 11.91 13.72
C PRO A 185 -2.12 13.19 13.67
N LEU A 186 -1.55 14.33 13.96
CA LEU A 186 -2.25 15.62 13.83
C LEU A 186 -1.65 16.49 12.73
N ASN A 187 -0.65 15.96 12.03
CA ASN A 187 -0.13 16.66 10.88
C ASN A 187 -1.15 16.53 9.76
N LEU A 188 -1.91 17.58 9.52
CA LEU A 188 -2.60 17.79 8.25
C LEU A 188 -1.58 17.93 7.09
N THR A 189 -0.34 17.55 7.35
CA THR A 189 0.75 17.46 6.38
C THR A 189 0.64 16.18 5.58
N PRO A 190 1.07 16.17 4.34
CA PRO A 190 1.01 15.00 3.50
C PRO A 190 1.83 13.86 4.11
N PHE A 191 1.22 12.69 4.22
CA PHE A 191 1.96 11.45 4.37
C PHE A 191 2.33 10.93 2.97
N THR A 192 3.39 10.16 2.89
CA THR A 192 3.80 9.56 1.62
C THR A 192 3.22 8.16 1.50
N LEU A 193 2.36 7.96 0.49
CA LEU A 193 1.73 6.70 0.15
C LEU A 193 2.38 6.14 -1.12
N PRO A 194 3.28 5.14 -1.00
CA PRO A 194 3.88 4.51 -2.16
C PRO A 194 2.89 3.54 -2.80
N VAL A 195 2.60 3.74 -4.09
CA VAL A 195 1.66 2.90 -4.84
C VAL A 195 2.25 2.47 -6.18
N LYS A 196 1.68 1.40 -6.72
CA LYS A 196 1.84 0.96 -8.10
C LYS A 196 0.47 0.72 -8.72
N VAL A 197 0.37 0.83 -10.03
CA VAL A 197 -0.89 0.65 -10.74
C VAL A 197 -0.81 -0.62 -11.58
N LYS A 198 -1.65 -1.59 -11.25
CA LYS A 198 -1.81 -2.82 -11.99
C LYS A 198 -2.74 -2.61 -13.16
N LEU A 199 -2.32 -3.08 -14.33
CA LEU A 199 -3.09 -3.07 -15.55
C LEU A 199 -3.46 -4.51 -15.92
N THR A 200 -4.74 -4.83 -15.93
CA THR A 200 -5.23 -6.18 -16.24
C THR A 200 -6.04 -6.17 -17.53
N ASN A 201 -5.60 -6.97 -18.48
CA ASN A 201 -6.28 -7.24 -19.74
C ASN A 201 -5.74 -8.57 -20.28
N PRO A 202 -6.52 -9.39 -21.01
CA PRO A 202 -6.06 -10.68 -21.55
C PRO A 202 -4.78 -10.59 -22.41
N MET A 203 -4.52 -9.45 -23.04
CA MET A 203 -3.33 -9.22 -23.89
C MET A 203 -2.10 -8.77 -23.10
N LEU A 204 -2.30 -8.19 -21.90
CA LEU A 204 -1.21 -7.64 -21.08
C LEU A 204 -0.61 -8.68 -20.13
N GLY A 205 -1.33 -9.76 -19.86
CA GLY A 205 -0.94 -10.74 -18.87
C GLY A 205 -1.13 -10.24 -17.42
N GLY A 206 -0.66 -11.01 -16.44
CA GLY A 206 -0.91 -10.75 -15.01
C GLY A 206 0.16 -9.92 -14.29
N LYS A 207 1.17 -9.40 -15.00
CA LYS A 207 2.34 -8.71 -14.41
C LYS A 207 2.59 -7.33 -15.00
N CYS A 208 1.58 -6.73 -15.61
CA CYS A 208 1.69 -5.39 -16.18
C CYS A 208 1.44 -4.35 -15.10
N TYR A 209 2.45 -3.54 -14.80
CA TYR A 209 2.39 -2.50 -13.78
C TYR A 209 2.97 -1.18 -14.28
N ILE A 210 2.42 -0.07 -13.81
CA ILE A 210 3.05 1.25 -13.83
C ILE A 210 3.59 1.49 -12.41
N GLY A 211 4.91 1.67 -12.30
CA GLY A 211 5.61 1.61 -11.03
C GLY A 211 5.84 0.17 -10.55
N SER A 212 6.58 0.04 -9.46
CA SER A 212 6.93 -1.24 -8.84
C SER A 212 7.19 -1.05 -7.34
N ASP A 213 7.49 -2.14 -6.62
CA ASP A 213 7.90 -2.04 -5.22
C ASP A 213 9.27 -1.36 -5.07
N ASP A 214 10.14 -1.43 -6.08
CA ASP A 214 11.45 -0.79 -6.10
C ASP A 214 11.42 0.64 -6.68
N ASP A 215 10.42 0.99 -7.48
CA ASP A 215 10.24 2.30 -8.09
C ASP A 215 8.74 2.70 -8.06
N PRO A 216 8.20 3.02 -6.87
CA PRO A 216 6.79 3.32 -6.69
C PRO A 216 6.43 4.73 -7.14
N ILE A 217 5.13 4.96 -7.34
CA ILE A 217 4.54 6.28 -7.41
C ILE A 217 4.37 6.78 -5.97
N LEU A 218 5.05 7.85 -5.61
CA LEU A 218 5.00 8.41 -4.26
C LEU A 218 3.92 9.49 -4.19
N LEU A 219 2.76 9.14 -3.67
CA LEU A 219 1.65 10.09 -3.51
C LEU A 219 1.75 10.80 -2.15
N ASN A 220 1.52 12.12 -2.16
CA ASN A 220 1.51 12.98 -0.99
C ASN A 220 0.19 13.76 -0.92
N PRO A 221 -0.96 13.09 -0.72
CA PRO A 221 -2.25 13.74 -0.78
C PRO A 221 -2.44 14.73 0.37
N MET A 222 -2.88 15.95 0.04
CA MET A 222 -3.17 17.02 0.99
C MET A 222 -4.64 17.40 0.97
N PHE A 223 -5.19 17.72 2.14
CA PHE A 223 -6.55 18.26 2.24
C PHE A 223 -6.65 19.63 1.55
N ASN A 224 -7.50 19.71 0.52
CA ASN A 224 -7.76 20.92 -0.25
C ASN A 224 -9.12 20.90 -0.98
N PRO A 225 -10.21 21.41 -0.37
CA PRO A 225 -10.30 21.94 0.99
C PRO A 225 -10.39 20.86 2.08
N VAL A 226 -10.09 21.25 3.29
CA VAL A 226 -10.43 20.48 4.49
C VAL A 226 -11.95 20.46 4.65
N GLY A 227 -12.50 19.28 4.93
CA GLY A 227 -13.93 19.11 5.18
C GLY A 227 -14.39 19.62 6.56
N THR A 228 -15.50 19.10 7.01
CA THR A 228 -16.05 19.43 8.34
C THR A 228 -15.36 18.61 9.41
N LEU A 229 -14.77 19.30 10.40
CA LEU A 229 -14.15 18.65 11.56
C LEU A 229 -15.20 18.42 12.66
N ASN A 230 -15.18 17.23 13.24
CA ASN A 230 -15.96 16.91 14.42
C ASN A 230 -15.08 16.09 15.38
N PHE A 231 -15.14 16.44 16.65
CA PHE A 231 -14.34 15.81 17.71
C PHE A 231 -15.30 15.20 18.74
N GLN A 232 -15.19 13.91 18.97
CA GLN A 232 -16.01 13.15 19.90
C GLN A 232 -15.12 12.49 20.95
N THR A 233 -15.26 12.91 22.19
CA THR A 233 -14.62 12.26 23.34
C THR A 233 -15.24 10.92 23.64
N ASP A 234 -14.50 10.04 24.31
CA ASP A 234 -15.02 8.76 24.80
C ASP A 234 -16.30 8.97 25.62
N PRO A 235 -17.30 8.08 25.52
CA PRO A 235 -18.51 8.12 26.32
C PRO A 235 -18.27 8.04 27.82
N ASP A 236 -17.15 7.47 28.28
CA ASP A 236 -16.70 7.46 29.69
C ASP A 236 -15.44 8.34 29.86
N PRO A 237 -15.60 9.68 29.85
CA PRO A 237 -14.47 10.59 29.93
C PRO A 237 -13.82 10.62 31.33
N VAL A 238 -14.39 9.94 32.30
CA VAL A 238 -13.78 9.76 33.61
C VAL A 238 -12.73 8.67 33.58
N ARG A 239 -13.01 7.58 32.84
CA ARG A 239 -12.11 6.45 32.68
C ARG A 239 -11.09 6.69 31.55
N PHE A 240 -11.52 7.33 30.48
CA PHE A 240 -10.73 7.58 29.28
C PHE A 240 -10.74 9.08 28.91
N PRO A 241 -10.14 9.94 29.74
CA PRO A 241 -10.30 11.39 29.60
C PRO A 241 -9.71 11.98 28.33
N ASN A 242 -8.77 11.27 27.70
CA ASN A 242 -8.01 11.77 26.57
C ASN A 242 -8.29 11.00 25.28
N VAL A 243 -9.06 9.92 25.35
CA VAL A 243 -9.41 9.13 24.19
C VAL A 243 -10.57 9.77 23.45
N ALA A 244 -10.38 9.94 22.16
CA ALA A 244 -11.38 10.59 21.31
C ALA A 244 -11.29 10.11 19.85
N VAL A 245 -12.31 10.44 19.09
CA VAL A 245 -12.35 10.27 17.64
C VAL A 245 -12.47 11.65 16.99
N LEU A 246 -11.47 12.02 16.21
CA LEU A 246 -11.56 13.14 15.29
C LEU A 246 -12.08 12.61 13.95
N SER A 247 -13.10 13.23 13.40
CA SER A 247 -13.59 12.99 12.04
C SER A 247 -13.46 14.25 11.19
N ILE A 248 -13.03 14.09 9.94
CA ILE A 248 -12.96 15.12 8.93
C ILE A 248 -13.79 14.61 7.75
N THR A 249 -14.97 15.18 7.52
CA THR A 249 -15.93 14.64 6.55
C THR A 249 -16.09 15.57 5.34
N GLY A 250 -16.28 14.98 4.16
CA GLY A 250 -16.51 15.70 2.92
C GLY A 250 -15.31 16.49 2.41
N SER A 251 -14.10 16.04 2.74
CA SER A 251 -12.86 16.66 2.27
C SER A 251 -12.59 16.39 0.79
N THR A 252 -11.74 17.18 0.21
CA THR A 252 -11.02 16.84 -1.02
C THR A 252 -9.54 16.71 -0.71
N LEU A 253 -8.92 15.67 -1.23
CA LEU A 253 -7.46 15.50 -1.18
C LEU A 253 -6.90 15.71 -2.58
N THR A 254 -5.80 16.43 -2.69
CA THR A 254 -5.11 16.69 -3.97
C THR A 254 -3.63 16.45 -3.86
N ASP A 255 -3.03 15.99 -4.97
CA ASP A 255 -1.58 15.91 -5.13
C ASP A 255 -1.21 16.14 -6.59
N ASP A 256 -0.21 16.97 -6.85
CA ASP A 256 0.38 17.25 -8.16
C ASP A 256 1.91 17.13 -8.15
N THR A 257 2.45 16.59 -7.05
CA THR A 257 3.89 16.58 -6.80
C THR A 257 4.58 15.27 -7.21
N PHE A 258 3.82 14.24 -7.56
CA PHE A 258 4.35 12.91 -7.86
C PHE A 258 4.81 12.77 -9.31
N SER A 259 5.83 11.93 -9.51
CA SER A 259 6.21 11.39 -10.81
C SER A 259 5.61 10.00 -11.02
N VAL A 260 5.43 9.62 -12.27
CA VAL A 260 4.91 8.29 -12.64
C VAL A 260 5.97 7.54 -13.43
N PRO A 261 6.48 6.40 -12.92
CA PRO A 261 7.46 5.57 -13.60
C PRO A 261 6.93 4.96 -14.89
N ALA A 262 7.82 4.30 -15.63
CA ALA A 262 7.45 3.57 -16.84
C ALA A 262 6.64 2.31 -16.50
N ALA A 263 5.77 1.89 -17.43
CA ALA A 263 5.12 0.60 -17.38
C ALA A 263 6.10 -0.53 -17.68
N THR A 264 5.98 -1.63 -16.94
CA THR A 264 6.83 -2.81 -17.03
C THR A 264 6.00 -4.10 -16.97
N GLY A 265 6.57 -5.22 -17.44
CA GLY A 265 5.94 -6.54 -17.36
C GLY A 265 4.70 -6.72 -18.24
N CYS A 266 4.47 -5.84 -19.23
CA CYS A 266 3.25 -5.80 -20.01
C CYS A 266 3.35 -6.65 -21.30
N GLY A 267 2.50 -7.66 -21.39
CA GLY A 267 2.40 -8.58 -22.53
C GLY A 267 3.51 -9.63 -22.57
N PRO A 268 3.38 -10.62 -23.48
CA PRO A 268 4.39 -11.66 -23.64
C PRO A 268 5.75 -11.07 -24.02
N GLY A 269 6.79 -11.32 -23.21
CA GLY A 269 8.13 -10.76 -23.45
C GLY A 269 8.17 -9.23 -23.38
N GLU A 270 7.23 -8.62 -22.65
CA GLU A 270 7.17 -7.18 -22.38
C GLU A 270 6.95 -6.29 -23.63
N VAL A 271 6.41 -6.86 -24.69
CA VAL A 271 6.22 -6.16 -25.96
C VAL A 271 5.26 -4.98 -25.87
N ALA A 272 4.37 -4.97 -24.86
CA ALA A 272 3.41 -3.90 -24.65
C ALA A 272 3.96 -2.73 -23.82
N ASN A 273 5.12 -2.83 -23.19
CA ASN A 273 5.72 -1.74 -22.40
C ASN A 273 5.90 -0.47 -23.24
N ALA A 274 6.56 -0.59 -24.39
CA ALA A 274 6.86 0.57 -25.23
C ALA A 274 5.62 1.29 -25.77
N PRO A 275 4.60 0.62 -26.32
CA PRO A 275 3.37 1.29 -26.74
C PRO A 275 2.58 1.91 -25.58
N ILE A 276 2.52 1.27 -24.39
CA ILE A 276 1.86 1.85 -23.21
C ILE A 276 2.59 3.11 -22.76
N ASN A 277 3.92 3.04 -22.64
CA ASN A 277 4.74 4.17 -22.26
C ASN A 277 4.62 5.35 -23.24
N ALA A 278 4.65 5.06 -24.52
CA ALA A 278 4.48 6.10 -25.54
C ALA A 278 3.09 6.74 -25.51
N PHE A 279 2.05 5.93 -25.26
CA PHE A 279 0.67 6.38 -25.19
C PHE A 279 0.40 7.27 -23.96
N LEU A 280 0.84 6.84 -22.77
CA LEU A 280 0.68 7.57 -21.52
C LEU A 280 1.76 8.64 -21.30
N GLY A 281 2.77 8.71 -22.18
CA GLY A 281 3.92 9.61 -22.03
C GLY A 281 4.77 9.29 -20.82
N LEU A 282 4.97 7.98 -20.53
CA LEU A 282 5.74 7.53 -19.38
C LEU A 282 7.24 7.33 -19.74
N PRO A 283 8.15 7.57 -18.78
CA PRO A 283 7.91 8.10 -17.45
C PRO A 283 7.43 9.56 -17.47
N SER A 284 6.46 9.90 -16.60
CA SER A 284 5.91 11.25 -16.50
C SER A 284 6.50 11.99 -15.29
N PRO A 285 7.08 13.19 -15.48
CA PRO A 285 7.66 13.94 -14.37
C PRO A 285 6.59 14.53 -13.45
N SER A 286 6.99 14.91 -12.25
CA SER A 286 6.20 15.71 -11.32
C SER A 286 5.67 16.99 -12.00
N GLY A 287 4.45 17.40 -11.64
CA GLY A 287 3.74 18.55 -12.20
C GLY A 287 2.93 18.25 -13.47
N ASN A 288 3.12 17.09 -14.11
CA ASN A 288 2.31 16.64 -15.24
C ASN A 288 1.20 15.68 -14.82
N ASN A 289 1.22 15.27 -13.55
CA ASN A 289 0.30 14.29 -12.99
C ASN A 289 -0.56 14.94 -11.93
N HIS A 290 -1.79 14.46 -11.77
CA HIS A 290 -2.71 15.08 -10.83
C HIS A 290 -3.61 14.03 -10.19
N LEU A 291 -3.70 14.05 -8.86
CA LEU A 291 -4.62 13.25 -8.06
C LEU A 291 -5.65 14.17 -7.43
N VAL A 292 -6.93 13.81 -7.57
CA VAL A 292 -8.03 14.43 -6.84
C VAL A 292 -8.87 13.32 -6.24
N LEU A 293 -9.02 13.32 -4.92
CA LEU A 293 -9.85 12.40 -4.16
C LEU A 293 -10.97 13.23 -3.52
N MET A 294 -12.23 12.99 -3.91
CA MET A 294 -13.38 13.78 -3.49
C MET A 294 -14.26 13.03 -2.51
N ASN A 295 -14.97 13.77 -1.68
CA ASN A 295 -15.85 13.24 -0.64
C ASN A 295 -15.10 12.24 0.23
N ASN A 296 -13.95 12.67 0.71
CA ASN A 296 -13.12 11.89 1.62
C ASN A 296 -13.60 12.11 3.06
N ASP A 297 -13.84 11.01 3.73
CA ASP A 297 -14.13 10.95 5.17
C ASP A 297 -12.93 10.30 5.88
N ALA A 298 -12.20 11.07 6.66
CA ALA A 298 -11.06 10.61 7.46
C ALA A 298 -11.44 10.56 8.93
N LEU A 299 -11.12 9.45 9.57
CA LEU A 299 -11.39 9.16 10.97
C LEU A 299 -10.07 8.83 11.67
N PHE A 300 -9.87 9.44 12.83
CA PHE A 300 -8.67 9.27 13.65
C PHE A 300 -9.15 8.97 15.07
N ALA A 301 -8.95 7.76 15.55
CA ALA A 301 -9.13 7.42 16.95
C ALA A 301 -7.74 7.45 17.61
N ASP A 302 -7.59 8.23 18.66
CA ASP A 302 -6.29 8.43 19.31
C ASP A 302 -6.48 8.75 20.79
N ASP A 303 -5.44 8.50 21.57
CA ASP A 303 -5.24 9.11 22.88
C ASP A 303 -4.51 10.45 22.68
N PHE A 304 -5.28 11.53 22.66
CA PHE A 304 -4.78 12.88 22.37
C PHE A 304 -4.00 13.54 23.51
N ALA A 305 -3.79 12.84 24.62
CA ALA A 305 -2.92 13.34 25.67
C ALA A 305 -1.52 12.74 25.58
N ASN A 306 -0.54 13.58 25.71
CA ASN A 306 0.84 13.21 25.98
C ASN A 306 0.97 12.64 27.42
N GLY A 307 0.24 11.58 27.72
CA GLY A 307 0.16 11.04 29.07
C GLY A 307 0.67 9.60 29.14
N ASP A 308 0.84 9.10 30.35
CA ASP A 308 1.38 7.78 30.70
C ASP A 308 0.59 6.56 30.15
N GLN A 309 -0.33 6.74 29.17
CA GLN A 309 -1.44 5.81 28.94
C GLN A 309 -1.71 5.51 27.45
N ALA A 310 -0.70 5.22 26.65
CA ALA A 310 -0.90 4.72 25.28
C ALA A 310 -1.85 3.50 25.19
N ARG A 311 -2.21 2.89 26.30
CA ARG A 311 -3.13 1.75 26.40
C ARG A 311 -4.60 2.13 26.54
N ASP A 312 -4.90 3.39 26.86
CA ASP A 312 -6.28 3.81 27.09
C ASP A 312 -7.15 3.64 25.84
N LEU A 313 -6.60 3.85 24.65
CA LEU A 313 -7.32 3.59 23.41
C LEU A 313 -7.72 2.12 23.28
N LEU A 314 -6.82 1.18 23.56
CA LEU A 314 -7.13 -0.26 23.52
C LEU A 314 -8.22 -0.62 24.53
N ASP A 315 -8.14 -0.11 25.75
CA ASP A 315 -9.09 -0.36 26.81
C ASP A 315 -10.45 0.28 26.50
N ALA A 316 -10.47 1.47 25.90
CA ALA A 316 -11.69 2.14 25.45
C ALA A 316 -12.39 1.33 24.34
N PHE A 317 -11.65 0.84 23.36
CA PHE A 317 -12.18 -0.07 22.33
C PHE A 317 -12.75 -1.36 22.92
N GLN A 318 -12.10 -1.94 23.92
CA GLN A 318 -12.60 -3.14 24.61
C GLN A 318 -13.86 -2.85 25.44
N ALA A 319 -13.95 -1.69 26.07
CA ALA A 319 -15.10 -1.28 26.86
C ALA A 319 -16.32 -0.92 25.99
N SER A 320 -16.12 -0.56 24.74
CA SER A 320 -17.18 -0.18 23.78
C SER A 320 -17.93 -1.36 23.16
N ARG A 321 -17.49 -2.59 23.41
CA ARG A 321 -18.02 -3.85 22.84
C ARG A 321 -19.34 -4.29 23.42
#